data_a6cb0e21d8968f99f0ebd614bbe2a50e
#
_entry.id   a6cb0e21d8968f99f0ebd614bbe2a50e
#
_cell.length_a   1.000
_cell.length_b   1.000
_cell.length_c   1.000
_cell.angle_alpha   90.00
_cell.angle_beta   90.00
_cell.angle_gamma   90.00
#
_symmetry.space_group_name_H-M   'P 1'
#
loop_
_entity.id
_entity.type
_entity.pdbx_description
1 polymer ?
#
loop_
_entity_poly.entity_id
_entity_poly.type
_entity_poly.pdbx_seq_one_letter_code
_entity_poly.pdbx_strand_id
1 'polypeptide(L)'
;MTNPPGADEQHLRVVPHIAFNFASQATNPFLATLDNVKRIHLATDGLRQFTLLKGYQSEGHDSAHPDYGGNHNTGAGGLDDLNTLLRAGKKWNSDFAVHVNTTEAYPVAHAFSEKLVDTGDRQWDWLDQSYRINARRDLVSGDIARRFKQLREETDPALNTLYVDVFRESGWNSDRLQRILRAQGWHITSEWGGTAWNAPACGPTGPPKPTTGPTPPAASTHS
;
A
#
# COMPACT_ATOMS: atom_id res chain seq x y z
N MET A 1 21.43 11.54 4.80
CA MET A 1 20.13 10.92 4.42
C MET A 1 19.74 10.03 5.56
N THR A 2 18.58 10.25 6.16
CA THR A 2 18.07 9.36 7.22
C THR A 2 17.30 8.22 6.55
N ASN A 3 17.55 6.99 6.97
CA ASN A 3 16.81 5.84 6.47
C ASN A 3 15.31 5.99 6.76
N PRO A 4 14.42 5.54 5.87
CA PRO A 4 12.99 5.52 6.14
C PRO A 4 12.69 4.61 7.37
N PRO A 5 11.59 4.85 8.10
CA PRO A 5 11.21 3.99 9.22
C PRO A 5 11.11 2.54 8.79
N GLY A 6 11.77 1.64 9.53
CA GLY A 6 11.83 0.21 9.24
C GLY A 6 12.90 -0.20 8.21
N ALA A 7 13.67 0.73 7.64
CA ALA A 7 14.75 0.37 6.72
C ALA A 7 15.85 -0.46 7.42
N ASP A 8 16.11 -0.16 8.68
CA ASP A 8 17.12 -0.87 9.47
C ASP A 8 16.73 -2.32 9.79
N GLU A 9 15.44 -2.66 9.66
CA GLU A 9 14.94 -4.01 9.86
C GLU A 9 14.88 -4.85 8.57
N GLN A 10 15.06 -4.25 7.40
CA GLN A 10 14.91 -4.97 6.13
C GLN A 10 15.95 -6.08 5.97
N HIS A 11 17.16 -5.87 6.45
CA HIS A 11 18.23 -6.88 6.43
C HIS A 11 17.93 -8.10 7.30
N LEU A 12 16.97 -8.00 8.24
CA LEU A 12 16.50 -9.11 9.06
C LEU A 12 15.44 -9.97 8.36
N ARG A 13 14.92 -9.52 7.22
CA ARG A 13 13.91 -10.22 6.41
C ARG A 13 14.63 -10.98 5.29
N VAL A 14 14.99 -12.20 5.57
CA VAL A 14 15.90 -12.96 4.71
C VAL A 14 15.19 -13.67 3.56
N VAL A 15 13.88 -13.88 3.65
CA VAL A 15 13.11 -14.62 2.64
C VAL A 15 11.88 -13.81 2.20
N PRO A 16 12.02 -12.89 1.23
CA PRO A 16 10.87 -12.29 0.58
C PRO A 16 10.25 -13.27 -0.42
N HIS A 17 8.93 -13.41 -0.42
CA HIS A 17 8.23 -14.18 -1.43
C HIS A 17 6.86 -13.58 -1.75
N ILE A 18 6.38 -13.84 -2.96
CA ILE A 18 5.11 -13.33 -3.47
C ILE A 18 4.16 -14.50 -3.66
N ALA A 19 3.04 -14.48 -2.94
CA ALA A 19 1.90 -15.35 -3.21
C ALA A 19 1.00 -14.64 -4.21
N PHE A 20 1.03 -15.09 -5.46
CA PHE A 20 0.42 -14.42 -6.58
C PHE A 20 -0.82 -15.19 -7.09
N ASN A 21 -1.98 -14.56 -7.00
CA ASN A 21 -3.24 -15.01 -7.58
C ASN A 21 -3.59 -14.12 -8.77
N PHE A 22 -3.74 -14.73 -9.92
CA PHE A 22 -3.88 -14.06 -11.19
C PHE A 22 -5.14 -14.51 -11.93
N ALA A 23 -5.91 -13.54 -12.46
CA ALA A 23 -6.96 -13.78 -13.43
C ALA A 23 -7.91 -14.93 -13.06
N SER A 24 -8.68 -14.80 -11.99
CA SER A 24 -9.66 -15.81 -11.52
C SER A 24 -9.04 -17.19 -11.18
N GLN A 25 -7.72 -17.29 -11.24
CA GLN A 25 -6.99 -18.52 -10.90
C GLN A 25 -6.36 -18.38 -9.52
N ALA A 26 -6.93 -19.02 -8.53
CA ALA A 26 -6.36 -19.08 -7.19
C ALA A 26 -5.21 -20.10 -7.15
N THR A 27 -4.08 -19.76 -7.76
CA THR A 27 -2.89 -20.60 -7.78
C THR A 27 -2.19 -20.66 -6.41
N ASN A 28 -2.41 -19.63 -5.59
CA ASN A 28 -1.93 -19.54 -4.22
C ASN A 28 -3.08 -19.20 -3.26
N PRO A 29 -4.04 -20.11 -3.03
CA PRO A 29 -5.07 -19.94 -2.00
C PRO A 29 -4.41 -19.57 -0.65
N PHE A 30 -5.12 -18.83 0.19
CA PHE A 30 -4.54 -18.34 1.44
C PHE A 30 -4.03 -19.45 2.36
N LEU A 31 -4.74 -20.59 2.44
CA LEU A 31 -4.28 -21.72 3.24
C LEU A 31 -3.09 -22.46 2.60
N ALA A 32 -3.01 -22.53 1.28
CA ALA A 32 -1.81 -23.05 0.61
C ALA A 32 -0.59 -22.12 0.82
N THR A 33 -0.81 -20.82 0.83
CA THR A 33 0.21 -19.83 1.20
C THR A 33 0.68 -20.04 2.64
N LEU A 34 -0.23 -20.35 3.57
CA LEU A 34 0.14 -20.69 4.95
C LEU A 34 1.05 -21.93 5.01
N ASP A 35 0.75 -22.96 4.22
CA ASP A 35 1.60 -24.16 4.18
C ASP A 35 2.99 -23.85 3.59
N ASN A 36 3.06 -22.97 2.60
CA ASN A 36 4.34 -22.49 2.07
C ASN A 36 5.15 -21.72 3.12
N VAL A 37 4.50 -20.84 3.87
CA VAL A 37 5.14 -20.11 5.01
C VAL A 37 5.71 -21.09 6.02
N LYS A 38 4.98 -22.14 6.40
CA LYS A 38 5.47 -23.20 7.31
C LYS A 38 6.68 -23.93 6.74
N ARG A 39 6.61 -24.33 5.47
CA ARG A 39 7.70 -25.04 4.78
C ARG A 39 8.97 -24.19 4.72
N ILE A 40 8.85 -22.91 4.40
CA ILE A 40 9.99 -21.98 4.37
C ILE A 40 10.58 -21.82 5.75
N HIS A 41 9.76 -21.63 6.79
CA HIS A 41 10.22 -21.56 8.19
C HIS A 41 11.06 -22.79 8.58
N LEU A 42 10.55 -23.99 8.30
CA LEU A 42 11.24 -25.25 8.61
C LEU A 42 12.51 -25.44 7.78
N ALA A 43 12.49 -25.03 6.51
CA ALA A 43 13.65 -25.18 5.63
C ALA A 43 14.77 -24.16 5.88
N THR A 44 14.48 -23.08 6.61
CA THR A 44 15.42 -22.00 6.87
C THR A 44 15.77 -21.84 8.35
N ASP A 45 15.47 -22.83 9.19
CA ASP A 45 15.65 -22.76 10.65
C ASP A 45 15.00 -21.51 11.26
N GLY A 46 13.82 -21.11 10.74
CA GLY A 46 13.02 -20.03 11.29
C GLY A 46 13.40 -18.63 10.87
N LEU A 47 14.10 -18.44 9.76
CA LEU A 47 14.40 -17.11 9.24
C LEU A 47 13.12 -16.29 9.04
N ARG A 48 13.21 -14.98 9.27
CA ARG A 48 12.08 -14.04 9.09
C ARG A 48 11.69 -13.93 7.63
N GLN A 49 10.40 -14.08 7.36
CA GLN A 49 9.82 -14.02 6.01
C GLN A 49 9.07 -12.72 5.81
N PHE A 50 8.98 -12.31 4.55
CA PHE A 50 8.07 -11.24 4.11
C PHE A 50 7.21 -11.79 2.98
N THR A 51 5.91 -11.96 3.24
CA THR A 51 4.96 -12.52 2.28
C THR A 51 4.10 -11.41 1.70
N LEU A 52 4.27 -11.12 0.41
CA LEU A 52 3.42 -10.20 -0.34
C LEU A 52 2.28 -10.97 -1.02
N LEU A 53 1.06 -10.63 -0.65
CA LEU A 53 -0.16 -11.21 -1.23
C LEU A 53 -0.61 -10.35 -2.42
N LYS A 54 -0.31 -10.79 -3.64
CA LYS A 54 -0.82 -10.18 -4.88
C LYS A 54 -2.08 -10.91 -5.31
N GLY A 55 -3.14 -10.15 -5.62
CA GLY A 55 -4.42 -10.73 -5.98
C GLY A 55 -5.23 -11.25 -4.80
N TYR A 56 -5.14 -10.55 -3.66
CA TYR A 56 -5.92 -10.86 -2.46
C TYR A 56 -7.39 -10.44 -2.57
N GLN A 57 -7.74 -9.62 -3.55
CA GLN A 57 -9.05 -9.04 -3.75
C GLN A 57 -9.70 -9.54 -5.05
N SER A 58 -11.03 -9.52 -5.09
CA SER A 58 -11.88 -9.86 -6.22
C SER A 58 -11.45 -11.16 -6.93
N GLU A 59 -11.11 -11.10 -8.21
CA GLU A 59 -10.71 -12.24 -9.03
C GLU A 59 -9.19 -12.45 -9.11
N GLY A 60 -8.41 -11.63 -8.42
CA GLY A 60 -6.97 -11.74 -8.43
C GLY A 60 -6.24 -10.41 -8.68
N HIS A 61 -5.01 -10.53 -9.18
CA HIS A 61 -4.15 -9.38 -9.43
C HIS A 61 -4.78 -8.41 -10.44
N ASP A 62 -4.70 -7.12 -10.13
CA ASP A 62 -5.25 -6.03 -10.92
C ASP A 62 -6.76 -6.18 -11.22
N SER A 63 -7.50 -6.73 -10.27
CA SER A 63 -8.95 -6.75 -10.32
C SER A 63 -9.54 -5.93 -9.18
N ALA A 64 -10.61 -5.19 -9.50
CA ALA A 64 -11.41 -4.41 -8.56
C ALA A 64 -10.67 -3.38 -7.71
N HIS A 65 -9.52 -2.85 -8.15
CA HIS A 65 -9.03 -1.63 -7.52
C HIS A 65 -10.03 -0.48 -7.76
N PRO A 66 -10.35 0.37 -6.77
CA PRO A 66 -9.72 0.47 -5.44
C PRO A 66 -10.56 -0.11 -4.28
N ASP A 67 -11.17 -1.26 -4.42
CA ASP A 67 -11.80 -1.97 -3.32
C ASP A 67 -10.72 -2.59 -2.43
N TYR A 68 -10.12 -1.82 -1.53
CA TYR A 68 -9.04 -2.35 -0.67
C TYR A 68 -9.57 -3.31 0.39
N GLY A 69 -10.74 -3.03 0.98
CA GLY A 69 -11.52 -3.91 1.86
C GLY A 69 -12.87 -4.27 1.23
N GLY A 70 -13.58 -5.22 1.83
CA GLY A 70 -14.94 -5.60 1.44
C GLY A 70 -15.07 -6.42 0.16
N ASN A 71 -13.98 -6.71 -0.54
CA ASN A 71 -13.99 -7.46 -1.79
C ASN A 71 -12.79 -8.42 -1.86
N HIS A 72 -12.78 -9.38 -0.94
CA HIS A 72 -11.70 -10.36 -0.83
C HIS A 72 -11.87 -11.50 -1.85
N ASN A 73 -10.76 -12.02 -2.36
CA ASN A 73 -10.75 -13.10 -3.35
C ASN A 73 -11.34 -14.40 -2.78
N THR A 74 -12.59 -14.68 -3.14
CA THR A 74 -13.31 -15.88 -2.68
C THR A 74 -12.73 -17.17 -3.27
N GLY A 75 -12.16 -17.12 -4.47
CA GLY A 75 -11.43 -18.23 -5.07
C GLY A 75 -10.18 -18.60 -4.28
N ALA A 76 -9.55 -17.64 -3.63
CA ALA A 76 -8.40 -17.86 -2.76
C ALA A 76 -8.79 -18.23 -1.31
N GLY A 77 -10.08 -18.26 -0.96
CA GLY A 77 -10.60 -18.60 0.35
C GLY A 77 -11.27 -17.45 1.11
N GLY A 78 -11.36 -16.25 0.51
CA GLY A 78 -12.06 -15.12 1.09
C GLY A 78 -11.41 -14.55 2.35
N LEU A 79 -12.16 -13.72 3.07
CA LEU A 79 -11.68 -13.02 4.26
C LEU A 79 -11.32 -13.97 5.42
N ASP A 80 -12.06 -15.05 5.60
CA ASP A 80 -11.85 -15.98 6.71
C ASP A 80 -10.52 -16.73 6.59
N ASP A 81 -10.20 -17.23 5.40
CA ASP A 81 -8.93 -17.89 5.13
C ASP A 81 -7.76 -16.91 5.11
N LEU A 82 -7.99 -15.68 4.61
CA LEU A 82 -7.00 -14.61 4.72
C LEU A 82 -6.64 -14.35 6.20
N ASN A 83 -7.63 -14.13 7.04
CA ASN A 83 -7.40 -13.90 8.46
C ASN A 83 -6.77 -15.11 9.18
N THR A 84 -7.08 -16.32 8.74
CA THR A 84 -6.44 -17.55 9.23
C THR A 84 -4.96 -17.59 8.84
N LEU A 85 -4.63 -17.27 7.58
CA LEU A 85 -3.24 -17.13 7.12
C LEU A 85 -2.47 -16.12 7.97
N LEU A 86 -3.03 -14.93 8.17
CA LEU A 86 -2.40 -13.84 8.89
C LEU A 86 -2.07 -14.22 10.34
N ARG A 87 -3.06 -14.72 11.08
CA ARG A 87 -2.89 -15.15 12.49
C ARG A 87 -1.91 -16.30 12.64
N ALA A 88 -2.07 -17.33 11.82
CA ALA A 88 -1.25 -18.53 11.93
C ALA A 88 0.16 -18.32 11.38
N GLY A 89 0.30 -17.58 10.28
CA GLY A 89 1.59 -17.35 9.63
C GLY A 89 2.56 -16.55 10.48
N LYS A 90 2.06 -15.68 11.36
CA LYS A 90 2.92 -14.97 12.33
C LYS A 90 3.69 -15.91 13.26
N LYS A 91 3.11 -17.06 13.61
CA LYS A 91 3.78 -18.10 14.42
C LYS A 91 4.97 -18.72 13.69
N TRP A 92 5.01 -18.57 12.38
CA TRP A 92 6.06 -19.05 11.50
C TRP A 92 7.01 -17.95 11.03
N ASN A 93 7.07 -16.86 11.80
CA ASN A 93 7.95 -15.73 11.58
C ASN A 93 7.76 -15.03 10.23
N SER A 94 6.50 -14.92 9.75
CA SER A 94 6.16 -14.20 8.54
C SER A 94 5.47 -12.88 8.82
N ASP A 95 5.96 -11.81 8.20
CA ASP A 95 5.24 -10.55 8.04
C ASP A 95 4.44 -10.58 6.74
N PHE A 96 3.31 -9.89 6.71
CA PHE A 96 2.40 -9.89 5.58
C PHE A 96 2.19 -8.49 5.00
N ALA A 97 2.15 -8.44 3.68
CA ALA A 97 1.76 -7.28 2.91
C ALA A 97 0.71 -7.64 1.87
N VAL A 98 -0.11 -6.68 1.48
CA VAL A 98 -0.98 -6.79 0.30
C VAL A 98 -0.52 -5.81 -0.77
N HIS A 99 -0.67 -6.21 -2.02
CA HIS A 99 -0.50 -5.36 -3.19
C HIS A 99 -1.77 -4.53 -3.41
N VAL A 100 -1.59 -3.23 -3.56
CA VAL A 100 -2.68 -2.28 -3.84
C VAL A 100 -2.25 -1.31 -4.93
N ASN A 101 -3.21 -0.85 -5.73
CA ASN A 101 -3.03 0.20 -6.72
C ASN A 101 -3.93 1.39 -6.36
N THR A 102 -3.36 2.59 -6.24
CA THR A 102 -4.09 3.81 -5.89
C THR A 102 -4.20 4.79 -7.06
N THR A 103 -3.71 4.38 -8.23
CA THR A 103 -3.67 5.20 -9.45
C THR A 103 -4.76 4.82 -10.44
N GLU A 104 -5.19 3.56 -10.41
CA GLU A 104 -6.10 2.97 -11.37
C GLU A 104 -7.34 2.38 -10.69
N ALA A 105 -8.48 2.48 -11.36
CA ALA A 105 -9.73 1.87 -10.92
C ALA A 105 -10.37 1.07 -12.05
N TYR A 106 -10.93 -0.07 -11.68
CA TYR A 106 -11.61 -0.99 -12.59
C TYR A 106 -13.13 -0.87 -12.45
N PRO A 107 -13.89 -0.95 -13.55
CA PRO A 107 -15.36 -0.84 -13.52
C PRO A 107 -16.05 -1.89 -12.64
N VAL A 108 -15.41 -3.04 -12.44
CA VAL A 108 -15.90 -4.12 -11.58
C VAL A 108 -15.79 -3.82 -10.07
N ALA A 109 -15.05 -2.78 -9.69
CA ALA A 109 -14.93 -2.35 -8.30
C ALA A 109 -16.22 -1.70 -7.80
N HIS A 110 -16.63 -2.03 -6.58
CA HIS A 110 -17.77 -1.37 -5.92
C HIS A 110 -17.54 0.14 -5.71
N ALA A 111 -16.28 0.53 -5.50
CA ALA A 111 -15.89 1.93 -5.34
C ALA A 111 -15.76 2.69 -6.66
N PHE A 112 -15.91 2.03 -7.81
CA PHE A 112 -15.81 2.69 -9.11
C PHE A 112 -16.95 3.72 -9.28
N SER A 113 -16.59 4.92 -9.73
CA SER A 113 -17.56 5.94 -10.10
C SER A 113 -16.91 6.99 -10.99
N GLU A 114 -17.71 7.66 -11.82
CA GLU A 114 -17.28 8.80 -12.65
C GLU A 114 -16.76 9.99 -11.81
N LYS A 115 -17.12 10.04 -10.52
CA LYS A 115 -16.56 11.03 -9.59
C LYS A 115 -15.15 10.68 -9.13
N LEU A 116 -14.82 9.40 -9.14
CA LEU A 116 -13.50 8.90 -8.71
C LEU A 116 -12.50 8.93 -9.86
N VAL A 117 -12.93 8.57 -11.05
CA VAL A 117 -12.04 8.36 -12.20
C VAL A 117 -12.22 9.44 -13.27
N ASP A 118 -11.22 9.52 -14.13
CA ASP A 118 -11.33 10.15 -15.45
C ASP A 118 -11.55 9.05 -16.50
N THR A 119 -12.78 8.91 -16.97
CA THR A 119 -13.13 7.86 -17.94
C THR A 119 -12.54 8.11 -19.33
N GLY A 120 -12.01 9.30 -19.60
CA GLY A 120 -11.23 9.62 -20.80
C GLY A 120 -9.78 9.17 -20.72
N ASP A 121 -9.25 8.94 -19.52
CA ASP A 121 -7.85 8.54 -19.29
C ASP A 121 -7.78 7.03 -19.01
N ARG A 122 -7.71 6.24 -20.09
CA ARG A 122 -7.53 4.79 -20.04
C ARG A 122 -6.13 4.45 -19.60
N GLN A 123 -6.03 3.50 -18.65
CA GLN A 123 -4.79 2.99 -18.10
C GLN A 123 -4.60 1.51 -18.47
N TRP A 124 -4.00 0.74 -17.60
CA TRP A 124 -3.69 -0.67 -17.82
C TRP A 124 -4.94 -1.49 -18.17
N ASP A 125 -4.78 -2.39 -19.11
CA ASP A 125 -5.81 -3.28 -19.62
C ASP A 125 -5.29 -4.72 -19.53
N TRP A 126 -5.82 -5.47 -18.59
CA TRP A 126 -5.46 -6.88 -18.41
C TRP A 126 -6.72 -7.77 -18.43
N LEU A 127 -7.45 -7.88 -17.28
CA LEU A 127 -8.76 -8.55 -17.24
C LEU A 127 -9.84 -7.60 -17.71
N ASP A 128 -9.77 -6.38 -17.21
CA ASP A 128 -10.68 -5.28 -17.50
C ASP A 128 -9.89 -4.01 -17.81
N GLN A 129 -10.50 -3.13 -18.58
CA GLN A 129 -9.94 -1.80 -18.83
C GLN A 129 -9.99 -0.96 -17.54
N SER A 130 -8.83 -0.54 -17.05
CA SER A 130 -8.76 0.43 -15.96
C SER A 130 -8.81 1.88 -16.43
N TYR A 131 -9.12 2.77 -15.49
CA TYR A 131 -9.18 4.21 -15.68
C TYR A 131 -8.43 4.93 -14.57
N ARG A 132 -7.85 6.08 -14.91
CA ARG A 132 -7.06 6.83 -13.96
C ARG A 132 -7.92 7.39 -12.83
N ILE A 133 -7.49 7.16 -11.60
CA ILE A 133 -8.09 7.77 -10.40
C ILE A 133 -7.68 9.24 -10.35
N ASN A 134 -8.64 10.11 -10.08
CA ASN A 134 -8.35 11.50 -9.71
C ASN A 134 -7.83 11.53 -8.27
N ALA A 135 -6.51 11.34 -8.12
CA ALA A 135 -5.85 11.19 -6.83
C ALA A 135 -6.14 12.37 -5.88
N ARG A 136 -6.15 13.60 -6.39
CA ARG A 136 -6.44 14.78 -5.56
C ARG A 136 -7.86 14.77 -5.01
N ARG A 137 -8.83 14.43 -5.84
CA ARG A 137 -10.24 14.35 -5.42
C ARG A 137 -10.44 13.24 -4.38
N ASP A 138 -9.85 12.08 -4.61
CA ASP A 138 -9.92 10.92 -3.72
C ASP A 138 -9.31 11.20 -2.34
N LEU A 139 -8.19 11.93 -2.32
CA LEU A 139 -7.53 12.36 -1.09
C LEU A 139 -8.31 13.44 -0.33
N VAL A 140 -8.92 14.40 -1.04
CA VAL A 140 -9.66 15.52 -0.43
C VAL A 140 -11.01 15.07 0.09
N SER A 141 -11.71 14.17 -0.62
CA SER A 141 -12.99 13.59 -0.16
C SER A 141 -12.83 12.72 1.08
N GLY A 142 -11.64 12.17 1.32
CA GLY A 142 -11.37 11.19 2.36
C GLY A 142 -11.80 9.76 2.00
N ASP A 143 -12.25 9.52 0.77
CA ASP A 143 -12.73 8.20 0.35
C ASP A 143 -11.61 7.16 0.37
N ILE A 144 -10.41 7.52 -0.07
CA ILE A 144 -9.24 6.63 0.02
C ILE A 144 -8.94 6.25 1.47
N ALA A 145 -9.03 7.21 2.40
CA ALA A 145 -8.80 6.94 3.82
C ALA A 145 -9.84 5.95 4.37
N ARG A 146 -11.11 6.10 3.98
CA ARG A 146 -12.21 5.21 4.40
C ARG A 146 -12.00 3.79 3.87
N ARG A 147 -11.61 3.62 2.61
CA ARG A 147 -11.36 2.30 2.00
C ARG A 147 -10.18 1.56 2.66
N PHE A 148 -9.08 2.24 2.97
CA PHE A 148 -7.97 1.62 3.70
C PHE A 148 -8.30 1.35 5.18
N LYS A 149 -9.13 2.20 5.80
CA LYS A 149 -9.63 1.94 7.15
C LYS A 149 -10.48 0.67 7.18
N GLN A 150 -11.35 0.48 6.19
CA GLN A 150 -12.14 -0.75 6.05
C GLN A 150 -11.24 -1.99 5.98
N LEU A 151 -10.21 -1.99 5.11
CA LEU A 151 -9.24 -3.09 5.07
C LEU A 151 -8.60 -3.35 6.43
N ARG A 152 -8.22 -2.30 7.16
CA ARG A 152 -7.61 -2.41 8.49
C ARG A 152 -8.56 -3.03 9.52
N GLU A 153 -9.84 -2.70 9.45
CA GLU A 153 -10.87 -3.18 10.39
C GLU A 153 -11.29 -4.63 10.12
N GLU A 154 -11.25 -5.06 8.87
CA GLU A 154 -11.63 -6.41 8.45
C GLU A 154 -10.53 -7.44 8.65
N THR A 155 -9.26 -7.02 8.57
CA THR A 155 -8.13 -7.94 8.57
C THR A 155 -7.42 -8.02 9.92
N ASP A 156 -6.83 -9.19 10.18
CA ASP A 156 -6.00 -9.39 11.35
C ASP A 156 -4.82 -8.40 11.39
N PRO A 157 -4.45 -7.84 12.55
CA PRO A 157 -3.35 -6.89 12.68
C PRO A 157 -1.98 -7.37 12.20
N ALA A 158 -1.82 -8.67 11.97
CA ALA A 158 -0.61 -9.23 11.34
C ALA A 158 -0.43 -8.72 9.90
N LEU A 159 -1.49 -8.32 9.21
CA LEU A 159 -1.40 -7.55 7.98
C LEU A 159 -1.10 -6.09 8.34
N ASN A 160 0.12 -5.68 8.18
CA ASN A 160 0.57 -4.35 8.58
C ASN A 160 1.24 -3.55 7.47
N THR A 161 1.46 -4.14 6.31
CA THR A 161 2.21 -3.51 5.22
C THR A 161 1.39 -3.45 3.94
N LEU A 162 1.45 -2.30 3.27
CA LEU A 162 0.91 -2.08 1.93
C LEU A 162 2.06 -1.98 0.94
N TYR A 163 2.00 -2.72 -0.16
CA TYR A 163 2.82 -2.50 -1.34
C TYR A 163 1.98 -1.72 -2.35
N VAL A 164 2.29 -0.44 -2.50
CA VAL A 164 1.58 0.47 -3.41
C VAL A 164 2.26 0.44 -4.76
N ASP A 165 1.60 -0.23 -5.70
CA ASP A 165 2.06 -0.39 -7.08
C ASP A 165 1.67 0.81 -7.96
N VAL A 166 2.41 1.03 -9.04
CA VAL A 166 2.17 2.07 -10.07
C VAL A 166 1.92 3.47 -9.49
N PHE A 167 2.48 3.77 -8.33
CA PHE A 167 2.28 5.06 -7.68
C PHE A 167 3.20 6.13 -8.29
N ARG A 168 2.66 6.93 -9.19
CA ARG A 168 3.39 7.98 -9.93
C ARG A 168 3.13 9.39 -9.40
N GLU A 169 2.36 9.51 -8.33
CA GLU A 169 2.04 10.82 -7.75
C GLU A 169 3.24 11.40 -6.99
N SER A 170 3.34 12.71 -6.98
CA SER A 170 4.40 13.46 -6.34
C SER A 170 3.86 14.62 -5.50
N GLY A 171 4.74 15.29 -4.77
CA GLY A 171 4.41 16.48 -4.00
C GLY A 171 3.28 16.22 -2.98
N TRP A 172 2.29 17.10 -2.96
CA TRP A 172 1.21 17.07 -1.98
C TRP A 172 0.41 15.77 -1.98
N ASN A 173 0.09 15.21 -3.16
CA ASN A 173 -0.69 13.97 -3.26
C ASN A 173 0.05 12.81 -2.59
N SER A 174 1.34 12.68 -2.87
CA SER A 174 2.20 11.65 -2.28
C SER A 174 2.33 11.82 -0.77
N ASP A 175 2.65 13.03 -0.30
CA ASP A 175 2.77 13.32 1.15
C ASP A 175 1.45 13.05 1.88
N ARG A 176 0.33 13.50 1.32
CA ARG A 176 -0.98 13.32 1.93
C ARG A 176 -1.38 11.85 2.04
N LEU A 177 -1.18 11.06 0.98
CA LEU A 177 -1.46 9.62 1.02
C LEU A 177 -0.66 8.93 2.11
N GLN A 178 0.64 9.19 2.16
CA GLN A 178 1.51 8.57 3.15
C GLN A 178 1.11 8.92 4.59
N ARG A 179 0.75 10.17 4.83
CA ARG A 179 0.26 10.60 6.16
C ARG A 179 -1.02 9.88 6.56
N ILE A 180 -1.97 9.73 5.63
CA ILE A 180 -3.23 9.04 5.87
C ILE A 180 -2.95 7.57 6.23
N LEU A 181 -2.15 6.87 5.42
CA LEU A 181 -1.87 5.47 5.63
C LEU A 181 -1.09 5.20 6.93
N ARG A 182 -0.07 6.02 7.20
CA ARG A 182 0.70 5.92 8.45
C ARG A 182 -0.14 6.22 9.69
N ALA A 183 -1.05 7.19 9.62
CA ALA A 183 -1.98 7.49 10.71
C ALA A 183 -2.92 6.32 11.04
N GLN A 184 -3.16 5.42 10.08
CA GLN A 184 -3.91 4.18 10.26
C GLN A 184 -3.02 2.99 10.66
N GLY A 185 -1.72 3.21 10.90
CA GLY A 185 -0.77 2.17 11.33
C GLY A 185 -0.23 1.30 10.21
N TRP A 186 -0.32 1.73 8.94
CA TRP A 186 0.26 1.00 7.83
C TRP A 186 1.75 1.30 7.65
N HIS A 187 2.56 0.27 7.48
CA HIS A 187 3.85 0.36 6.82
C HIS A 187 3.62 0.42 5.31
N ILE A 188 4.43 1.22 4.61
CA ILE A 188 4.20 1.47 3.19
C ILE A 188 5.49 1.15 2.44
N THR A 189 5.35 0.35 1.40
CA THR A 189 6.38 0.10 0.39
C THR A 189 5.84 0.48 -0.99
N SER A 190 6.69 0.77 -1.93
CA SER A 190 6.30 1.13 -3.29
C SER A 190 7.31 0.63 -4.29
N GLU A 191 6.86 0.39 -5.51
CA GLU A 191 7.69 0.06 -6.66
C GLU A 191 8.61 1.24 -7.05
N TRP A 192 8.10 2.47 -6.90
CA TRP A 192 8.80 3.68 -7.31
C TRP A 192 9.37 4.43 -6.11
N GLY A 193 10.68 4.56 -6.09
CA GLY A 193 11.36 5.40 -5.11
C GLY A 193 11.11 6.89 -5.41
N GLY A 194 10.54 7.60 -4.45
CA GLY A 194 10.38 9.05 -4.53
C GLY A 194 10.91 9.73 -3.27
N THR A 195 11.22 11.01 -3.35
CA THR A 195 11.75 11.79 -2.21
C THR A 195 10.79 11.81 -1.03
N ALA A 196 9.47 11.75 -1.28
CA ALA A 196 8.46 11.70 -0.23
C ALA A 196 8.40 10.34 0.49
N TRP A 197 8.76 9.23 -0.17
CA TRP A 197 8.76 7.89 0.44
C TRP A 197 9.90 7.72 1.46
N ASN A 198 10.96 8.51 1.33
CA ASN A 198 12.14 8.50 2.20
C ASN A 198 12.07 9.54 3.32
N ALA A 199 11.01 10.35 3.39
CA ALA A 199 10.88 11.33 4.47
C ALA A 199 10.56 10.63 5.79
N PRO A 200 11.27 10.94 6.90
CA PRO A 200 10.89 10.46 8.22
C PRO A 200 9.47 10.94 8.52
N ALA A 201 8.68 10.12 9.21
CA ALA A 201 7.39 10.55 9.71
C ALA A 201 7.61 11.78 10.59
N CYS A 202 7.32 12.98 10.06
CA CYS A 202 7.27 14.16 10.89
C CYS A 202 6.14 13.95 11.89
N GLY A 203 6.49 13.89 13.20
CA GLY A 203 5.53 14.11 14.25
C GLY A 203 4.77 15.43 14.01
N PRO A 204 3.72 15.76 14.75
CA PRO A 204 2.92 16.94 14.51
C PRO A 204 3.84 18.19 14.49
N THR A 205 4.17 18.62 13.31
CA THR A 205 4.93 19.85 13.11
C THR A 205 3.95 20.97 13.37
N GLY A 206 4.26 21.77 14.39
CA GLY A 206 3.67 23.10 14.53
C GLY A 206 3.80 23.88 13.22
N PRO A 207 3.06 24.99 13.05
CA PRO A 207 3.05 25.76 11.82
C PRO A 207 4.49 26.10 11.38
N PRO A 208 4.79 26.08 10.08
CA PRO A 208 6.11 26.36 9.58
C PRO A 208 6.56 27.73 10.12
N LYS A 209 7.74 27.76 10.73
CA LYS A 209 8.36 29.05 11.09
C LYS A 209 8.52 29.86 9.81
N PRO A 210 8.16 31.15 9.82
CA PRO A 210 8.40 32.01 8.67
C PRO A 210 9.91 32.02 8.37
N THR A 211 10.25 31.66 7.13
CA THR A 211 11.61 31.82 6.63
C THR A 211 11.93 33.32 6.62
N THR A 212 12.81 33.77 7.50
CA THR A 212 13.43 35.07 7.36
C THR A 212 14.27 35.02 6.09
N GLY A 213 13.79 35.68 5.05
CA GLY A 213 14.57 35.92 3.85
C GLY A 213 15.84 36.75 4.19
N PRO A 214 16.89 36.66 3.39
CA PRO A 214 18.09 37.42 3.62
C PRO A 214 17.76 38.93 3.62
N THR A 215 18.17 39.62 4.68
CA THR A 215 18.08 41.07 4.79
C THR A 215 18.87 41.70 3.64
N PRO A 216 18.27 42.60 2.84
CA PRO A 216 19.03 43.29 1.80
C PRO A 216 20.12 44.18 2.45
N PRO A 217 21.29 44.29 1.81
CA PRO A 217 22.38 45.13 2.33
C PRO A 217 21.95 46.59 2.40
N ALA A 218 22.33 47.22 3.51
CA ALA A 218 22.07 48.65 3.75
C ALA A 218 22.71 49.50 2.63
N ALA A 219 21.93 50.41 2.05
CA ALA A 219 22.41 51.36 1.09
C ALA A 219 23.43 52.30 1.74
N SER A 220 24.67 52.30 1.22
CA SER A 220 25.69 53.28 1.63
C SER A 220 25.38 54.63 1.00
N THR A 221 25.03 55.62 1.82
CA THR A 221 24.98 57.01 1.44
C THR A 221 26.41 57.54 1.42
N HIS A 222 26.93 57.84 0.24
CA HIS A 222 28.09 58.70 0.09
C HIS A 222 27.60 60.13 -0.05
N SER A 223 28.10 60.98 0.86
CA SER A 223 28.10 62.46 0.79
C SER A 223 29.27 62.91 -0.09
#